data_c77127f04c4e5e482e27278aacc4b725
#
_entry.id   c77127f04c4e5e482e27278aacc4b725
#
_cell.length_a   1.000
_cell.length_b   1.000
_cell.length_c   1.000
_cell.angle_alpha   90.00
_cell.angle_beta   90.00
_cell.angle_gamma   90.00
#
_symmetry.space_group_name_H-M   'P 1'
#
loop_
_entity.id
_entity.type
_entity.pdbx_description
1 polymer ?
#
loop_
_entity_poly.entity_id
_entity_poly.type
_entity_poly.pdbx_seq_one_letter_code
_entity_poly.pdbx_strand_id
1 'polypeptide(L)'
;MKTKTQEILIVECDRPTLELYLRELSRDYQILACSETQQALTLLQAHSVAAVVLEPSTPDEQGWSLLAAIKSLPGPSPIPVVLCSTLDERKRGMEMGAAAYLVKPVLPTTLLKTLRQVMRRN
;
A
#
# COMPACT_ATOMS: atom_id res chain seq x y z
N MET A 1 22.26 14.06 -0.31
CA MET A 1 20.96 14.68 -0.10
C MET A 1 19.84 13.70 -0.41
N LYS A 2 18.88 13.60 0.47
CA LYS A 2 17.76 12.69 0.28
C LYS A 2 16.74 13.30 -0.67
N THR A 3 16.32 12.54 -1.65
CA THR A 3 15.29 12.98 -2.59
C THR A 3 14.05 12.09 -2.43
N LYS A 4 12.88 12.68 -2.56
CA LYS A 4 11.62 11.94 -2.49
C LYS A 4 11.26 11.44 -3.88
N THR A 5 12.09 10.54 -4.41
CA THR A 5 11.90 10.05 -5.77
C THR A 5 10.99 8.83 -5.86
N GLN A 6 10.89 8.04 -4.78
CA GLN A 6 10.04 6.86 -4.78
C GLN A 6 8.62 7.21 -4.43
N GLU A 7 7.68 6.66 -5.19
CA GLU A 7 6.26 6.89 -4.99
C GLU A 7 5.62 5.70 -4.30
N ILE A 8 4.80 5.98 -3.29
CA ILE A 8 4.04 4.99 -2.54
C ILE A 8 2.56 5.27 -2.78
N LEU A 9 1.80 4.26 -3.13
CA LEU A 9 0.36 4.38 -3.28
C LEU A 9 -0.31 3.90 -2.01
N ILE A 10 -1.20 4.72 -1.43
CA ILE A 10 -1.99 4.35 -0.26
C ILE A 10 -3.46 4.29 -0.67
N VAL A 11 -4.08 3.14 -0.44
CA VAL A 11 -5.50 2.91 -0.68
C VAL A 11 -6.16 2.75 0.67
N GLU A 12 -6.84 3.81 1.13
CA GLU A 12 -7.41 3.88 2.48
C GLU A 12 -8.61 4.82 2.49
N CYS A 13 -9.74 4.34 2.98
CA CYS A 13 -10.96 5.15 3.02
C CYS A 13 -11.17 5.88 4.35
N ASP A 14 -10.49 5.45 5.43
CA ASP A 14 -10.60 6.12 6.72
C ASP A 14 -9.78 7.40 6.68
N ARG A 15 -10.47 8.55 6.66
CA ARG A 15 -9.79 9.82 6.45
C ARG A 15 -8.74 10.15 7.53
N PRO A 16 -9.02 9.99 8.83
CA PRO A 16 -7.98 10.28 9.82
C PRO A 16 -6.74 9.40 9.66
N THR A 17 -6.92 8.12 9.33
CA THR A 17 -5.82 7.20 9.09
C THR A 17 -4.99 7.66 7.88
N LEU A 18 -5.68 8.00 6.79
CA LEU A 18 -5.02 8.44 5.57
C LEU A 18 -4.22 9.72 5.83
N GLU A 19 -4.81 10.69 6.53
CA GLU A 19 -4.14 11.95 6.81
C GLU A 19 -2.89 11.74 7.67
N LEU A 20 -2.96 10.84 8.63
CA LEU A 20 -1.82 10.52 9.47
C LEU A 20 -0.68 9.93 8.63
N TYR A 21 -0.99 8.97 7.79
CA TYR A 21 0.01 8.35 6.92
C TYR A 21 0.59 9.36 5.95
N LEU A 22 -0.24 10.19 5.35
CA LEU A 22 0.22 11.23 4.42
C LEU A 22 1.24 12.15 5.11
N ARG A 23 0.89 12.63 6.30
CA ARG A 23 1.76 13.55 7.02
C ARG A 23 3.11 12.92 7.36
N GLU A 24 3.09 11.68 7.83
CA GLU A 24 4.32 11.05 8.31
C GLU A 24 5.18 10.47 7.20
N LEU A 25 4.55 9.84 6.22
CA LEU A 25 5.31 9.19 5.14
C LEU A 25 5.79 10.18 4.07
N SER A 26 5.12 11.32 3.93
CA SER A 26 5.52 12.32 2.94
C SER A 26 6.88 12.93 3.21
N ARG A 27 7.42 12.72 4.40
CA ARG A 27 8.77 13.18 4.72
C ARG A 27 9.83 12.43 3.92
N ASP A 28 9.54 11.17 3.57
CA ASP A 28 10.51 10.30 2.92
C ASP A 28 10.13 9.88 1.50
N TYR A 29 8.84 9.97 1.15
CA TYR A 29 8.33 9.48 -0.13
C TYR A 29 7.33 10.44 -0.73
N GLN A 30 7.11 10.30 -2.03
CA GLN A 30 5.98 10.94 -2.68
C GLN A 30 4.79 10.01 -2.51
N ILE A 31 3.70 10.52 -1.96
CA ILE A 31 2.53 9.71 -1.64
C ILE A 31 1.40 10.01 -2.61
N LEU A 32 0.91 8.95 -3.23
CA LEU A 32 -0.33 8.98 -3.99
C LEU A 32 -1.39 8.34 -3.12
N ALA A 33 -2.55 8.96 -3.01
CA ALA A 33 -3.59 8.48 -2.11
C ALA A 33 -4.92 8.38 -2.83
N CYS A 34 -5.67 7.34 -2.50
CA CYS A 34 -7.03 7.18 -2.99
C CYS A 34 -7.82 6.31 -2.00
N SER A 35 -9.14 6.28 -2.18
CA SER A 35 -10.02 5.52 -1.29
C SER A 35 -10.70 4.36 -1.99
N GLU A 36 -10.58 4.26 -3.31
CA GLU A 36 -11.26 3.23 -4.09
C GLU A 36 -10.32 2.54 -5.05
N THR A 37 -10.66 1.29 -5.37
CA THR A 37 -9.79 0.44 -6.18
C THR A 37 -9.67 0.93 -7.62
N GLN A 38 -10.72 1.50 -8.19
CA GLN A 38 -10.66 2.00 -9.56
C GLN A 38 -9.65 3.15 -9.68
N GLN A 39 -9.65 4.04 -8.69
CA GLN A 39 -8.67 5.13 -8.63
C GLN A 39 -7.25 4.56 -8.52
N ALA A 40 -7.09 3.52 -7.71
CA ALA A 40 -5.78 2.90 -7.53
C ALA A 40 -5.24 2.33 -8.83
N LEU A 41 -6.08 1.64 -9.61
CA LEU A 41 -5.66 1.08 -10.89
C LEU A 41 -5.25 2.17 -11.87
N THR A 42 -5.99 3.28 -11.90
CA THR A 42 -5.65 4.42 -12.75
C THR A 42 -4.28 4.99 -12.38
N LEU A 43 -4.03 5.15 -11.07
CA LEU A 43 -2.76 5.67 -10.59
C LEU A 43 -1.61 4.71 -10.89
N LEU A 44 -1.84 3.42 -10.75
CA LEU A 44 -0.80 2.42 -11.03
C LEU A 44 -0.42 2.38 -12.51
N GLN A 45 -1.35 2.74 -13.40
CA GLN A 45 -1.06 2.82 -14.82
C GLN A 45 -0.28 4.07 -15.19
N ALA A 46 -0.47 5.15 -14.42
CA ALA A 46 0.14 6.45 -14.70
C ALA A 46 1.46 6.69 -13.99
N HIS A 47 1.77 5.90 -12.96
CA HIS A 47 2.95 6.13 -12.11
C HIS A 47 3.75 4.86 -11.90
N SER A 48 5.06 5.02 -11.70
CA SER A 48 5.93 3.92 -11.28
C SER A 48 5.95 3.86 -9.77
N VAL A 49 5.09 3.01 -9.20
CA VAL A 49 4.89 2.93 -7.75
C VAL A 49 5.83 1.89 -7.16
N ALA A 50 6.56 2.28 -6.11
CA ALA A 50 7.54 1.40 -5.46
C ALA A 50 6.89 0.42 -4.48
N ALA A 51 5.76 0.79 -3.90
CA ALA A 51 5.02 -0.08 -2.97
C ALA A 51 3.59 0.42 -2.84
N VAL A 52 2.70 -0.47 -2.41
CA VAL A 52 1.30 -0.14 -2.17
C VAL A 52 0.95 -0.47 -0.73
N VAL A 53 0.30 0.48 -0.03
CA VAL A 53 -0.31 0.24 1.27
C VAL A 53 -1.81 0.13 1.00
N LEU A 54 -2.39 -1.01 1.34
CA LEU A 54 -3.77 -1.32 0.98
C LEU A 54 -4.59 -1.75 2.18
N GLU A 55 -5.69 -1.05 2.44
CA GLU A 55 -6.76 -1.54 3.30
C GLU A 55 -7.70 -2.37 2.42
N PRO A 56 -7.74 -3.71 2.60
CA PRO A 56 -8.54 -4.53 1.68
C PRO A 56 -10.05 -4.35 1.83
N SER A 57 -10.52 -3.81 2.98
CA SER A 57 -11.94 -3.51 3.19
C SER A 57 -12.29 -2.17 2.56
N THR A 58 -12.29 -2.12 1.23
CA THR A 58 -12.61 -0.89 0.51
C THR A 58 -14.13 -0.71 0.37
N PRO A 59 -14.60 0.55 0.17
CA PRO A 59 -16.04 0.78 0.01
C PRO A 59 -16.66 0.04 -1.16
N ASP A 60 -15.90 -0.19 -2.24
CA ASP A 60 -16.39 -0.89 -3.43
C ASP A 60 -16.22 -2.41 -3.32
N GLU A 61 -15.75 -2.90 -2.17
CA GLU A 61 -15.57 -4.33 -1.88
C GLU A 61 -14.64 -5.04 -2.86
N GLN A 62 -13.73 -4.29 -3.50
CA GLN A 62 -12.81 -4.82 -4.52
C GLN A 62 -11.35 -4.83 -4.04
N GLY A 63 -11.12 -4.60 -2.73
CA GLY A 63 -9.74 -4.51 -2.21
C GLY A 63 -8.92 -5.77 -2.41
N TRP A 64 -9.52 -6.94 -2.17
CA TRP A 64 -8.82 -8.20 -2.39
C TRP A 64 -8.56 -8.46 -3.87
N SER A 65 -9.50 -8.07 -4.73
CA SER A 65 -9.32 -8.17 -6.18
C SER A 65 -8.21 -7.24 -6.65
N LEU A 66 -8.08 -6.09 -6.02
CA LEU A 66 -7.00 -5.15 -6.34
C LEU A 66 -5.64 -5.77 -6.02
N LEU A 67 -5.52 -6.45 -4.87
CA LEU A 67 -4.27 -7.14 -4.54
C LEU A 67 -3.90 -8.14 -5.63
N ALA A 68 -4.87 -8.96 -6.07
CA ALA A 68 -4.63 -9.93 -7.12
C ALA A 68 -4.21 -9.25 -8.42
N ALA A 69 -4.87 -8.13 -8.77
CA ALA A 69 -4.54 -7.39 -9.98
C ALA A 69 -3.12 -6.82 -9.92
N ILE A 70 -2.72 -6.28 -8.77
CA ILE A 70 -1.37 -5.73 -8.62
C ILE A 70 -0.32 -6.83 -8.79
N LYS A 71 -0.57 -8.00 -8.23
CA LYS A 71 0.38 -9.12 -8.33
C LYS A 71 0.48 -9.65 -9.75
N SER A 72 -0.48 -9.34 -10.60
CA SER A 72 -0.48 -9.77 -12.01
C SER A 72 0.06 -8.71 -12.96
N LEU A 73 0.43 -7.53 -12.47
CA LEU A 73 0.95 -6.47 -13.33
C LEU A 73 2.29 -6.89 -13.94
N PRO A 74 2.48 -6.60 -15.25
CA PRO A 74 3.77 -6.89 -15.88
C PRO A 74 4.87 -5.97 -15.39
N GLY A 75 6.10 -6.44 -15.44
CA GLY A 75 7.25 -5.65 -15.04
C GLY A 75 8.37 -6.53 -14.56
N PRO A 76 9.58 -5.96 -14.43
CA PRO A 76 10.75 -6.73 -14.03
C PRO A 76 10.69 -7.19 -12.57
N SER A 77 9.97 -6.45 -11.71
CA SER A 77 9.82 -6.80 -10.30
C SER A 77 8.39 -6.58 -9.87
N PRO A 78 7.80 -7.50 -9.11
CA PRO A 78 6.45 -7.29 -8.59
C PRO A 78 6.44 -6.14 -7.58
N ILE A 79 5.36 -5.37 -7.58
CA ILE A 79 5.20 -4.28 -6.63
C ILE A 79 4.82 -4.88 -5.28
N PRO A 80 5.58 -4.62 -4.21
CA PRO A 80 5.21 -5.13 -2.89
C PRO A 80 3.97 -4.45 -2.35
N VAL A 81 3.07 -5.23 -1.76
CA VAL A 81 1.83 -4.72 -1.16
C VAL A 81 1.86 -5.00 0.33
N VAL A 82 1.70 -3.94 1.13
CA VAL A 82 1.55 -4.04 2.57
C VAL A 82 0.08 -3.86 2.89
N LEU A 83 -0.53 -4.87 3.48
CA LEU A 83 -1.94 -4.80 3.87
C LEU A 83 -2.03 -4.23 5.29
N CYS A 84 -2.97 -3.30 5.50
CA CYS A 84 -3.25 -2.70 6.80
C CYS A 84 -4.75 -2.76 7.03
N SER A 85 -5.20 -3.54 8.01
CA SER A 85 -6.62 -3.75 8.22
C SER A 85 -6.96 -3.86 9.71
N THR A 86 -8.20 -3.54 10.06
CA THR A 86 -8.70 -3.77 11.42
C THR A 86 -8.99 -5.24 11.67
N LEU A 87 -9.16 -6.02 10.61
CA LEU A 87 -9.39 -7.46 10.72
C LEU A 87 -8.07 -8.20 10.52
N ASP A 88 -7.85 -9.24 11.33
CA ASP A 88 -6.65 -10.06 11.16
C ASP A 88 -6.94 -11.19 10.18
N GLU A 89 -6.68 -10.91 8.91
CA GLU A 89 -6.79 -11.89 7.83
C GLU A 89 -5.40 -12.14 7.24
N ARG A 90 -4.41 -12.22 8.14
CA ARG A 90 -3.00 -12.35 7.75
C ARG A 90 -2.76 -13.56 6.86
N LYS A 91 -3.34 -14.69 7.21
CA LYS A 91 -3.17 -15.90 6.42
C LYS A 91 -3.63 -15.70 4.98
N ARG A 92 -4.84 -15.13 4.83
CA ARG A 92 -5.39 -14.85 3.51
C ARG A 92 -4.49 -13.90 2.72
N GLY A 93 -4.07 -12.81 3.38
CA GLY A 93 -3.24 -11.81 2.73
C GLY A 93 -1.92 -12.37 2.25
N MET A 94 -1.24 -13.13 3.09
CA MET A 94 0.06 -13.68 2.74
C MET A 94 -0.06 -14.76 1.67
N GLU A 95 -1.12 -15.56 1.72
CA GLU A 95 -1.37 -16.57 0.67
C GLU A 95 -1.65 -15.93 -0.69
N MET A 96 -2.23 -14.73 -0.70
CA MET A 96 -2.48 -14.00 -1.93
C MET A 96 -1.29 -13.18 -2.43
N GLY A 97 -0.16 -13.29 -1.74
CA GLY A 97 1.07 -12.68 -2.20
C GLY A 97 1.41 -11.31 -1.62
N ALA A 98 0.74 -10.89 -0.54
CA ALA A 98 1.12 -9.66 0.14
C ALA A 98 2.53 -9.80 0.72
N ALA A 99 3.27 -8.70 0.73
CA ALA A 99 4.62 -8.69 1.28
C ALA A 99 4.60 -8.58 2.80
N ALA A 100 3.55 -7.98 3.36
CA ALA A 100 3.36 -7.87 4.80
C ALA A 100 1.89 -7.62 5.11
N TYR A 101 1.50 -7.95 6.35
CA TYR A 101 0.14 -7.71 6.84
C TYR A 101 0.25 -7.06 8.22
N LEU A 102 -0.35 -5.89 8.37
CA LEU A 102 -0.37 -5.16 9.64
C LEU A 102 -1.81 -5.00 10.11
N VAL A 103 -2.04 -5.27 11.40
CA VAL A 103 -3.37 -5.14 12.00
C VAL A 103 -3.45 -3.78 12.69
N LYS A 104 -4.48 -3.01 12.34
CA LYS A 104 -4.68 -1.68 12.92
C LYS A 104 -5.02 -1.76 14.41
N PRO A 105 -4.63 -0.78 15.21
CA PRO A 105 -3.97 0.47 14.82
C PRO A 105 -2.49 0.26 14.49
N VAL A 106 -2.02 0.92 13.44
CA VAL A 106 -0.62 0.81 12.99
C VAL A 106 0.05 2.16 13.17
N LEU A 107 1.13 2.19 13.93
CA LEU A 107 1.90 3.41 14.09
C LEU A 107 2.59 3.74 12.76
N PRO A 108 2.66 5.04 12.39
CA PRO A 108 3.37 5.42 11.17
C PRO A 108 4.82 4.95 11.13
N THR A 109 5.49 4.90 12.28
CA THR A 109 6.86 4.41 12.36
C THR A 109 6.95 2.93 12.02
N THR A 110 5.97 2.14 12.45
CA THR A 110 5.91 0.72 12.13
C THR A 110 5.67 0.53 10.63
N LEU A 111 4.74 1.29 10.06
CA LEU A 111 4.45 1.24 8.63
C LEU A 111 5.68 1.62 7.81
N LEU A 112 6.36 2.70 8.21
CA LEU A 112 7.56 3.15 7.51
C LEU A 112 8.65 2.09 7.54
N LYS A 113 8.87 1.47 8.69
CA LYS A 113 9.86 0.40 8.81
C LYS A 113 9.51 -0.79 7.92
N THR A 114 8.23 -1.17 7.90
CA THR A 114 7.75 -2.28 7.08
C THR A 114 7.95 -1.98 5.59
N LEU A 115 7.62 -0.75 5.16
CA LEU A 115 7.81 -0.34 3.78
C LEU A 115 9.28 -0.44 3.38
N ARG A 116 10.18 0.03 4.24
CA ARG A 116 11.62 -0.05 3.97
C ARG A 116 12.06 -1.49 3.79
N GLN A 117 11.54 -2.40 4.62
CA GLN A 117 11.90 -3.81 4.55
C GLN A 117 11.41 -4.45 3.26
N VAL A 118 10.15 -4.22 2.87
CA VAL A 118 9.59 -4.87 1.69
C VAL A 118 10.17 -4.29 0.39
N MET A 119 10.48 -3.00 0.37
CA MET A 119 11.09 -2.39 -0.80
C MET A 119 12.54 -2.80 -0.98
N ARG A 120 13.22 -3.09 0.12
CA ARG A 120 14.62 -3.50 0.06
C ARG A 120 14.80 -4.89 -0.53
N ARG A 121 13.76 -5.72 -0.49
CA ARG A 121 13.80 -7.09 -1.01
C ARG A 121 13.63 -7.13 -2.54
N ASN A 122 13.30 -6.00 -3.12
CA ASN A 122 13.12 -5.88 -4.56
C ASN A 122 14.28 -5.08 -5.14
#